data_0f4d4bd5bbdad0f35c799649164fcc2b
#
_entry.id   0f4d4bd5bbdad0f35c799649164fcc2b
#
_cell.length_a   1.000
_cell.length_b   1.000
_cell.length_c   1.000
_cell.angle_alpha   90.00
_cell.angle_beta   90.00
_cell.angle_gamma   90.00
#
_symmetry.space_group_name_H-M   'P 1'
#
loop_
_entity.id
_entity.type
_entity.pdbx_description
1 polymer ?
#
loop_
_entity_poly.entity_id
_entity_poly.type
_entity_poly.pdbx_seq_one_letter_code
_entity_poly.pdbx_strand_id
1 'polypeptide(L)'
;MGEVIKEAAELTKESGGFACAKLVVFTNAVEDNPFMAGAFHGEGEGECVINVGVSGPGVVKAAIEAVRGENFEVLCETIKKTAFKITRVGQLVAKEASERLGVPFGIIDLSLAPTPAVGDSVGEILEEIGLEYAGAPGTTAALAMLNDQVKKGGVMASSYVGGLSGAFIPVSEDQRMIDAVAAGALTL
;
A
#
# COMPACT_ATOMS: atom_id res chain seq x y z
N MET A 1 17.29 -20.73 1.01
CA MET A 1 16.25 -19.74 0.72
C MET A 1 16.43 -19.14 -0.67
N GLY A 2 17.56 -18.49 -1.00
CA GLY A 2 17.78 -17.92 -2.34
C GLY A 2 17.69 -18.93 -3.48
N GLU A 3 18.14 -20.16 -3.30
CA GLU A 3 18.01 -21.24 -4.28
C GLU A 3 16.54 -21.57 -4.56
N VAL A 4 15.70 -21.64 -3.52
CA VAL A 4 14.27 -21.92 -3.66
C VAL A 4 13.55 -20.81 -4.43
N ILE A 5 13.88 -19.54 -4.13
CA ILE A 5 13.32 -18.37 -4.83
C ILE A 5 13.74 -18.40 -6.32
N LYS A 6 15.02 -18.68 -6.59
CA LYS A 6 15.52 -18.79 -7.95
C LYS A 6 14.83 -19.92 -8.72
N GLU A 7 14.70 -21.09 -8.12
CA GLU A 7 14.01 -22.23 -8.71
C GLU A 7 12.53 -21.92 -8.99
N ALA A 8 11.83 -21.29 -8.05
CA ALA A 8 10.45 -20.84 -8.23
C ALA A 8 10.32 -19.86 -9.41
N ALA A 9 11.24 -18.92 -9.54
CA ALA A 9 11.27 -17.98 -10.66
C ALA A 9 11.53 -18.68 -11.99
N GLU A 10 12.50 -19.57 -12.05
CA GLU A 10 12.87 -20.31 -13.27
C GLU A 10 11.74 -21.24 -13.74
N LEU A 11 11.11 -21.98 -12.82
CA LEU A 11 10.01 -22.90 -13.12
C LEU A 11 8.74 -22.18 -13.62
N THR A 12 8.54 -20.94 -13.25
CA THR A 12 7.32 -20.20 -13.60
C THR A 12 7.57 -18.98 -14.48
N LYS A 13 8.77 -18.85 -15.06
CA LYS A 13 9.14 -17.68 -15.89
C LYS A 13 8.18 -17.43 -17.05
N GLU A 14 7.69 -18.49 -17.70
CA GLU A 14 6.75 -18.40 -18.81
C GLU A 14 5.36 -17.89 -18.40
N SER A 15 5.04 -17.95 -17.11
CA SER A 15 3.84 -17.38 -16.50
C SER A 15 4.14 -16.12 -15.66
N GLY A 16 5.20 -15.39 -16.02
CA GLY A 16 5.58 -14.13 -15.35
C GLY A 16 6.14 -14.31 -13.94
N GLY A 17 6.70 -15.46 -13.60
CA GLY A 17 7.28 -15.72 -12.28
C GLY A 17 6.24 -15.92 -11.17
N PHE A 18 5.06 -16.39 -11.52
CA PHE A 18 3.89 -16.45 -10.63
C PHE A 18 4.14 -17.21 -9.31
N ALA A 19 5.03 -18.21 -9.29
CA ALA A 19 5.36 -18.89 -8.05
C ALA A 19 6.05 -17.97 -7.02
N CYS A 20 6.80 -16.95 -7.47
CA CYS A 20 7.43 -15.97 -6.58
C CYS A 20 6.39 -15.08 -5.88
N ALA A 21 5.25 -14.81 -6.51
CA ALA A 21 4.15 -14.07 -5.88
C ALA A 21 3.46 -14.86 -4.75
N LYS A 22 3.68 -16.16 -4.68
CA LYS A 22 3.14 -17.05 -3.63
C LYS A 22 4.16 -17.43 -2.57
N LEU A 23 5.41 -17.07 -2.74
CA LEU A 23 6.48 -17.37 -1.80
C LEU A 23 6.95 -16.08 -1.14
N VAL A 24 6.60 -15.93 0.12
CA VAL A 24 6.99 -14.77 0.93
C VAL A 24 7.85 -15.24 2.09
N VAL A 25 8.95 -14.55 2.32
CA VAL A 25 9.85 -14.82 3.44
C VAL A 25 9.96 -13.58 4.29
N PHE A 26 9.55 -13.68 5.53
CA PHE A 26 9.64 -12.60 6.50
C PHE A 26 10.62 -12.96 7.62
N THR A 27 11.28 -11.94 8.14
CA THR A 27 12.06 -12.02 9.38
C THR A 27 11.54 -10.96 10.34
N ASN A 28 11.45 -11.30 11.61
CA ASN A 28 10.91 -10.42 12.66
C ASN A 28 9.50 -9.90 12.35
N ALA A 29 8.68 -10.70 11.67
CA ALA A 29 7.29 -10.36 11.44
C ALA A 29 6.56 -10.27 12.79
N VAL A 30 5.70 -9.27 12.92
CA VAL A 30 4.77 -9.18 14.05
C VAL A 30 3.62 -10.12 13.83
N GLU A 31 3.02 -10.59 14.93
CA GLU A 31 1.81 -11.41 14.89
C GLU A 31 0.66 -10.62 14.22
N ASP A 32 -0.25 -11.35 13.60
CA ASP A 32 -1.45 -10.80 12.96
C ASP A 32 -1.17 -9.67 11.95
N ASN A 33 -0.15 -9.85 11.14
CA ASN A 33 0.17 -8.90 10.09
C ASN A 33 -0.53 -9.28 8.78
N PRO A 34 -1.57 -8.57 8.35
CA PRO A 34 -2.29 -8.80 7.12
C PRO A 34 -1.64 -8.07 5.94
N PHE A 35 -0.41 -8.38 5.64
CA PHE A 35 0.23 -7.85 4.46
C PHE A 35 -0.37 -8.48 3.19
N MET A 36 -0.60 -7.70 2.12
CA MET A 36 -1.25 -8.21 0.89
C MET A 36 -0.51 -9.37 0.23
N ALA A 37 0.81 -9.43 0.36
CA ALA A 37 1.63 -10.53 -0.16
C ALA A 37 1.64 -11.76 0.74
N GLY A 38 1.15 -11.67 1.96
CA GLY A 38 1.06 -12.78 2.91
C GLY A 38 0.48 -12.33 4.23
N ALA A 39 -0.35 -13.17 4.83
CA ALA A 39 -0.91 -12.93 6.14
C ALA A 39 -0.31 -13.91 7.15
N PHE A 40 -0.18 -13.46 8.38
CA PHE A 40 0.26 -14.28 9.49
C PHE A 40 -0.87 -14.44 10.49
N HIS A 41 -0.97 -15.64 11.06
CA HIS A 41 -1.81 -15.89 12.21
C HIS A 41 -1.00 -15.76 13.49
N GLY A 42 -1.58 -15.09 14.49
CA GLY A 42 -1.08 -15.10 15.86
C GLY A 42 -1.39 -16.41 16.59
N GLU A 43 -0.69 -16.65 17.68
CA GLU A 43 -0.98 -17.79 18.55
C GLU A 43 -2.34 -17.62 19.25
N GLY A 44 -3.16 -18.67 19.20
CA GLY A 44 -4.46 -18.70 19.87
C GLY A 44 -5.61 -18.06 19.09
N GLU A 45 -5.37 -17.60 17.89
CA GLU A 45 -6.41 -17.13 16.98
C GLU A 45 -7.19 -18.30 16.34
N GLY A 46 -8.33 -17.99 15.75
CA GLY A 46 -9.12 -18.98 14.99
C GLY A 46 -8.38 -19.49 13.76
N GLU A 47 -8.87 -20.58 13.16
CA GLU A 47 -8.25 -21.18 11.96
C GLU A 47 -8.26 -20.25 10.74
N CYS A 48 -9.12 -19.24 10.73
CA CYS A 48 -9.18 -18.25 9.66
C CYS A 48 -9.67 -16.89 10.15
N VAL A 49 -9.24 -15.83 9.47
CA VAL A 49 -9.63 -14.44 9.71
C VAL A 49 -9.75 -13.71 8.35
N ILE A 50 -10.66 -12.76 8.26
CA ILE A 50 -10.80 -11.89 7.11
C ILE A 50 -10.07 -10.58 7.40
N ASN A 51 -9.05 -10.28 6.60
CA ASN A 51 -8.40 -8.97 6.57
C ASN A 51 -8.67 -8.31 5.22
N VAL A 52 -8.74 -6.99 5.20
CA VAL A 52 -8.96 -6.22 3.98
C VAL A 52 -7.76 -5.34 3.70
N GLY A 53 -7.08 -5.58 2.58
CA GLY A 53 -6.11 -4.66 2.03
C GLY A 53 -6.76 -3.79 0.97
N VAL A 54 -6.46 -2.51 0.97
CA VAL A 54 -6.97 -1.57 -0.02
C VAL A 54 -5.81 -1.02 -0.83
N SER A 55 -5.79 -1.28 -2.14
CA SER A 55 -4.88 -0.59 -3.04
C SER A 55 -5.36 0.85 -3.23
N GLY A 56 -4.59 1.80 -2.75
CA GLY A 56 -5.00 3.18 -2.64
C GLY A 56 -4.29 4.22 -3.52
N PRO A 57 -3.12 3.93 -4.19
CA PRO A 57 -2.36 4.98 -4.86
C PRO A 57 -3.17 5.76 -5.89
N GLY A 58 -3.86 5.09 -6.79
CA GLY A 58 -4.67 5.75 -7.83
C GLY A 58 -5.81 6.60 -7.28
N VAL A 59 -6.45 6.17 -6.20
CA VAL A 59 -7.54 6.93 -5.56
C VAL A 59 -7.01 8.20 -4.90
N VAL A 60 -5.88 8.11 -4.22
CA VAL A 60 -5.22 9.27 -3.59
C VAL A 60 -4.74 10.24 -4.65
N LYS A 61 -4.10 9.75 -5.71
CA LYS A 61 -3.67 10.57 -6.85
C LYS A 61 -4.83 11.36 -7.45
N ALA A 62 -5.92 10.69 -7.82
CA ALA A 62 -7.10 11.34 -8.40
C ALA A 62 -7.71 12.41 -7.47
N ALA A 63 -7.68 12.17 -6.15
CA ALA A 63 -8.15 13.15 -5.18
C ALA A 63 -7.25 14.38 -5.11
N ILE A 64 -5.93 14.22 -5.21
CA ILE A 64 -4.96 15.33 -5.23
C ILE A 64 -5.06 16.12 -6.54
N GLU A 65 -5.19 15.45 -7.68
CA GLU A 65 -5.40 16.10 -8.99
C GLU A 65 -6.60 17.05 -8.96
N ALA A 66 -7.66 16.68 -8.28
CA ALA A 66 -8.87 17.52 -8.16
C ALA A 66 -8.66 18.82 -7.36
N VAL A 67 -7.59 18.91 -6.58
CA VAL A 67 -7.24 20.10 -5.78
C VAL A 67 -5.90 20.70 -6.20
N ARG A 68 -5.47 20.43 -7.43
CA ARG A 68 -4.22 20.98 -7.98
C ARG A 68 -4.23 22.51 -7.96
N GLY A 69 -3.18 23.10 -7.41
CA GLY A 69 -3.04 24.54 -7.28
C GLY A 69 -3.63 25.14 -5.99
N GLU A 70 -4.30 24.33 -5.18
CA GLU A 70 -4.74 24.75 -3.86
C GLU A 70 -3.56 24.81 -2.87
N ASN A 71 -3.80 25.39 -1.70
CA ASN A 71 -2.78 25.51 -0.66
C ASN A 71 -2.47 24.17 0.01
N PHE A 72 -1.36 24.12 0.74
CA PHE A 72 -0.86 22.91 1.38
C PHE A 72 -1.84 22.32 2.42
N GLU A 73 -2.62 23.15 3.10
CA GLU A 73 -3.62 22.68 4.07
C GLU A 73 -4.74 21.90 3.36
N VAL A 74 -5.24 22.41 2.23
CA VAL A 74 -6.25 21.74 1.41
C VAL A 74 -5.73 20.40 0.89
N LEU A 75 -4.48 20.36 0.45
CA LEU A 75 -3.82 19.13 0.02
C LEU A 75 -3.80 18.06 1.14
N CYS A 76 -3.30 18.43 2.32
CA CYS A 76 -3.24 17.55 3.48
C CYS A 76 -4.63 17.03 3.90
N GLU A 77 -5.61 17.92 3.97
CA GLU A 77 -6.98 17.56 4.32
C GLU A 77 -7.62 16.64 3.27
N THR A 78 -7.30 16.83 2.00
CA THR A 78 -7.79 15.98 0.91
C THR A 78 -7.25 14.56 1.03
N ILE A 79 -5.96 14.39 1.26
CA ILE A 79 -5.33 13.08 1.48
C ILE A 79 -5.96 12.38 2.69
N LYS A 80 -6.05 13.08 3.82
CA LYS A 80 -6.64 12.56 5.06
C LYS A 80 -8.09 12.12 4.87
N LYS A 81 -8.93 12.94 4.25
CA LYS A 81 -10.34 12.61 3.96
C LYS A 81 -10.47 11.45 2.99
N THR A 82 -9.58 11.33 2.03
CA THR A 82 -9.56 10.22 1.07
C THR A 82 -9.21 8.92 1.79
N ALA A 83 -8.16 8.90 2.60
CA ALA A 83 -7.81 7.75 3.43
C ALA A 83 -8.94 7.34 4.38
N PHE A 84 -9.60 8.32 5.01
CA PHE A 84 -10.78 8.07 5.84
C PHE A 84 -11.90 7.34 5.05
N LYS A 85 -12.24 7.83 3.87
CA LYS A 85 -13.30 7.22 3.03
C LYS A 85 -12.94 5.80 2.62
N ILE A 86 -11.71 5.58 2.16
CA ILE A 86 -11.21 4.26 1.76
C ILE A 86 -11.33 3.27 2.93
N THR A 87 -10.88 3.67 4.12
CA THR A 87 -10.95 2.85 5.33
C THR A 87 -12.39 2.49 5.69
N ARG A 88 -13.30 3.45 5.63
CA ARG A 88 -14.71 3.19 5.92
C ARG A 88 -15.34 2.21 4.94
N VAL A 89 -15.03 2.33 3.65
CA VAL A 89 -15.49 1.37 2.64
C VAL A 89 -14.91 -0.02 2.92
N GLY A 90 -13.61 -0.11 3.18
CA GLY A 90 -12.96 -1.37 3.54
C GLY A 90 -13.62 -2.04 4.75
N GLN A 91 -13.94 -1.27 5.79
CA GLN A 91 -14.61 -1.80 6.98
C GLN A 91 -16.03 -2.31 6.68
N LEU A 92 -16.78 -1.60 5.86
CA LEU A 92 -18.15 -2.04 5.47
C LEU A 92 -18.10 -3.37 4.71
N VAL A 93 -17.19 -3.48 3.75
CA VAL A 93 -17.00 -4.71 2.97
C VAL A 93 -16.54 -5.87 3.88
N ALA A 94 -15.59 -5.62 4.78
CA ALA A 94 -15.08 -6.62 5.71
C ALA A 94 -16.16 -7.16 6.65
N LYS A 95 -16.99 -6.29 7.19
CA LYS A 95 -18.10 -6.70 8.07
C LYS A 95 -19.12 -7.54 7.33
N GLU A 96 -19.54 -7.11 6.15
CA GLU A 96 -20.47 -7.86 5.32
C GLU A 96 -19.91 -9.24 4.93
N ALA A 97 -18.63 -9.32 4.56
CA ALA A 97 -17.97 -10.59 4.26
C ALA A 97 -17.90 -11.50 5.50
N SER A 98 -17.55 -10.93 6.66
CA SER A 98 -17.50 -11.64 7.94
C SER A 98 -18.85 -12.25 8.30
N GLU A 99 -19.92 -11.48 8.19
CA GLU A 99 -21.28 -11.95 8.48
C GLU A 99 -21.72 -13.05 7.53
N ARG A 100 -21.47 -12.91 6.22
CA ARG A 100 -21.86 -13.92 5.21
C ARG A 100 -21.10 -15.23 5.33
N LEU A 101 -19.82 -15.16 5.68
CA LEU A 101 -18.92 -16.32 5.70
C LEU A 101 -18.85 -16.96 7.09
N GLY A 102 -19.33 -16.30 8.13
CA GLY A 102 -19.19 -16.76 9.51
C GLY A 102 -17.74 -16.77 9.99
N VAL A 103 -16.88 -15.92 9.42
CA VAL A 103 -15.45 -15.81 9.71
C VAL A 103 -15.17 -14.47 10.40
N PRO A 104 -14.38 -14.44 11.50
CA PRO A 104 -14.06 -13.19 12.17
C PRO A 104 -13.40 -12.16 11.25
N PHE A 105 -13.75 -10.89 11.42
CA PHE A 105 -13.06 -9.79 10.81
C PHE A 105 -11.88 -9.36 11.69
N GLY A 106 -10.70 -9.25 11.10
CA GLY A 106 -9.47 -8.78 11.72
C GLY A 106 -9.24 -7.29 11.49
N ILE A 107 -8.38 -6.93 10.56
CA ILE A 107 -8.00 -5.55 10.33
C ILE A 107 -8.12 -5.10 8.87
N ILE A 108 -8.02 -3.79 8.69
CA ILE A 108 -7.90 -3.10 7.40
C ILE A 108 -6.48 -2.58 7.28
N ASP A 109 -5.79 -2.97 6.22
CA ASP A 109 -4.50 -2.41 5.85
C ASP A 109 -4.69 -1.31 4.80
N LEU A 110 -4.23 -0.11 5.15
CA LEU A 110 -4.27 1.09 4.32
C LEU A 110 -2.96 1.36 3.60
N SER A 111 -2.08 0.39 3.49
CA SER A 111 -0.82 0.59 2.77
C SER A 111 -1.11 1.07 1.35
N LEU A 112 -0.47 2.18 0.98
CA LEU A 112 -0.42 2.62 -0.40
C LEU A 112 0.62 1.74 -1.12
N ALA A 113 0.19 0.56 -1.51
CA ALA A 113 1.01 -0.42 -2.21
C ALA A 113 0.78 -0.29 -3.72
N PRO A 114 1.78 0.14 -4.49
CA PRO A 114 1.66 0.31 -5.92
C PRO A 114 1.74 -1.01 -6.67
N THR A 115 1.34 -0.96 -7.94
CA THR A 115 1.64 -1.97 -8.94
C THR A 115 2.29 -1.30 -10.16
N PRO A 116 2.92 -2.04 -11.09
CA PRO A 116 3.43 -1.47 -12.32
C PRO A 116 2.34 -0.98 -13.29
N ALA A 117 1.08 -1.09 -12.93
CA ALA A 117 -0.03 -0.61 -13.74
C ALA A 117 -0.05 0.92 -13.79
N VAL A 118 -0.43 1.45 -14.96
CA VAL A 118 -0.58 2.90 -15.16
C VAL A 118 -1.62 3.47 -14.19
N GLY A 119 -1.24 4.50 -13.46
CA GLY A 119 -2.12 5.17 -12.50
C GLY A 119 -2.13 4.57 -11.09
N ASP A 120 -1.34 3.53 -10.82
CA ASP A 120 -1.24 2.88 -9.50
C ASP A 120 0.16 3.03 -8.90
N SER A 121 0.69 4.24 -8.91
CA SER A 121 2.04 4.58 -8.46
C SER A 121 2.03 5.57 -7.30
N VAL A 122 2.79 5.29 -6.25
CA VAL A 122 3.07 6.25 -5.17
C VAL A 122 3.97 7.38 -5.67
N GLY A 123 4.91 7.06 -6.58
CA GLY A 123 5.74 8.08 -7.23
C GLY A 123 4.91 9.13 -7.95
N GLU A 124 3.82 8.74 -8.62
CA GLU A 124 2.88 9.68 -9.24
C GLU A 124 2.17 10.58 -8.20
N ILE A 125 1.85 10.06 -7.01
CA ILE A 125 1.30 10.88 -5.91
C ILE A 125 2.31 11.95 -5.50
N LEU A 126 3.59 11.58 -5.37
CA LEU A 126 4.66 12.51 -4.99
C LEU A 126 4.84 13.62 -6.02
N GLU A 127 4.75 13.30 -7.31
CA GLU A 127 4.78 14.27 -8.40
C GLU A 127 3.56 15.20 -8.37
N GLU A 128 2.35 14.68 -8.12
CA GLU A 128 1.15 15.49 -7.95
C GLU A 128 1.19 16.42 -6.71
N ILE A 129 1.89 16.03 -5.66
CA ILE A 129 2.16 16.90 -4.49
C ILE A 129 3.00 18.11 -4.87
N GLY A 130 3.76 18.04 -5.98
CA GLY A 130 4.54 19.15 -6.53
C GLY A 130 6.02 18.85 -6.72
N LEU A 131 6.45 17.59 -6.60
CA LEU A 131 7.82 17.24 -6.96
C LEU A 131 7.99 17.20 -8.48
N GLU A 132 9.15 17.58 -8.95
CA GLU A 132 9.49 17.52 -10.38
C GLU A 132 9.51 16.07 -10.89
N TYR A 133 10.01 15.17 -10.07
CA TYR A 133 9.97 13.71 -10.27
C TYR A 133 10.23 12.99 -8.92
N ALA A 134 9.84 11.75 -8.83
CA ALA A 134 10.15 10.93 -7.68
C ALA A 134 11.68 10.78 -7.53
N GLY A 135 12.20 11.02 -6.33
CA GLY A 135 13.66 11.09 -6.08
C GLY A 135 14.23 12.51 -6.08
N ALA A 136 13.51 13.53 -6.57
CA ALA A 136 13.92 14.92 -6.49
C ALA A 136 14.05 15.42 -5.04
N PRO A 137 14.80 16.50 -4.78
CA PRO A 137 14.83 17.15 -3.47
C PRO A 137 13.42 17.43 -2.96
N GLY A 138 13.14 17.02 -1.73
CA GLY A 138 11.81 17.12 -1.13
C GLY A 138 11.02 15.81 -1.09
N THR A 139 11.42 14.75 -1.79
CA THR A 139 10.74 13.45 -1.84
C THR A 139 10.52 12.88 -0.45
N THR A 140 11.52 12.88 0.42
CA THR A 140 11.40 12.36 1.80
C THR A 140 10.39 13.16 2.62
N ALA A 141 10.36 14.49 2.47
CA ALA A 141 9.39 15.34 3.17
C ALA A 141 7.96 15.10 2.68
N ALA A 142 7.77 15.01 1.36
CA ALA A 142 6.48 14.70 0.76
C ALA A 142 5.97 13.31 1.18
N LEU A 143 6.86 12.32 1.21
CA LEU A 143 6.54 10.97 1.68
C LEU A 143 6.15 10.95 3.16
N ALA A 144 6.87 11.68 4.01
CA ALA A 144 6.55 11.80 5.43
C ALA A 144 5.17 12.44 5.65
N MET A 145 4.87 13.51 4.90
CA MET A 145 3.56 14.16 4.94
C MET A 145 2.45 13.21 4.45
N LEU A 146 2.65 12.53 3.32
CA LEU A 146 1.69 11.57 2.79
C LEU A 146 1.36 10.49 3.83
N ASN A 147 2.39 9.87 4.42
CA ASN A 147 2.21 8.85 5.45
C ASN A 147 1.47 9.38 6.69
N ASP A 148 1.77 10.58 7.14
CA ASP A 148 1.11 11.21 8.29
C ASP A 148 -0.39 11.42 8.02
N GLN A 149 -0.76 11.92 6.84
CA GLN A 149 -2.16 12.15 6.49
C GLN A 149 -2.94 10.84 6.28
N VAL A 150 -2.33 9.84 5.66
CA VAL A 150 -2.94 8.51 5.48
C VAL A 150 -3.22 7.87 6.84
N LYS A 151 -2.24 7.87 7.75
CA LYS A 151 -2.40 7.33 9.11
C LYS A 151 -3.49 8.05 9.90
N LYS A 152 -3.51 9.38 9.86
CA LYS A 152 -4.55 10.19 10.52
C LYS A 152 -5.94 9.87 9.98
N GLY A 153 -6.10 9.76 8.67
CA GLY A 153 -7.36 9.40 8.04
C GLY A 153 -7.84 8.01 8.46
N GLY A 154 -6.93 7.04 8.46
CA GLY A 154 -7.22 5.66 8.85
C GLY A 154 -7.68 5.54 10.31
N VAL A 155 -6.89 6.05 11.24
CA VAL A 155 -7.19 5.98 12.69
C VAL A 155 -8.51 6.69 13.04
N MET A 156 -8.84 7.78 12.36
CA MET A 156 -10.11 8.46 12.54
C MET A 156 -11.31 7.68 12.00
N ALA A 157 -11.09 6.81 11.01
CA ALA A 157 -12.15 6.07 10.35
C ALA A 157 -12.52 4.77 11.04
N SER A 158 -11.56 4.08 11.66
CA SER A 158 -11.74 2.73 12.21
C SER A 158 -10.73 2.43 13.30
N SER A 159 -11.16 1.67 14.31
CA SER A 159 -10.27 1.05 15.30
C SER A 159 -9.64 -0.26 14.81
N TYR A 160 -10.01 -0.73 13.62
CA TYR A 160 -9.52 -1.97 13.01
C TYR A 160 -8.40 -1.72 11.99
N VAL A 161 -7.76 -0.57 12.02
CA VAL A 161 -6.64 -0.26 11.14
C VAL A 161 -5.37 -0.89 11.67
N GLY A 162 -4.64 -1.57 10.81
CA GLY A 162 -3.39 -2.24 11.14
C GLY A 162 -2.48 -2.38 9.91
N GLY A 163 -1.61 -3.36 9.92
CA GLY A 163 -0.64 -3.59 8.85
C GLY A 163 0.42 -2.50 8.77
N LEU A 164 0.97 -2.27 7.60
CA LEU A 164 2.02 -1.26 7.37
C LEU A 164 1.48 0.16 7.40
N SER A 165 0.23 0.38 7.00
CA SER A 165 -0.49 1.67 7.03
C SER A 165 0.34 2.87 6.57
N GLY A 166 1.05 2.72 5.47
CA GLY A 166 1.91 3.76 4.91
C GLY A 166 2.18 3.55 3.43
N ALA A 167 2.91 4.47 2.81
CA ALA A 167 3.33 4.30 1.43
C ALA A 167 4.42 3.25 1.32
N PHE A 168 4.28 2.37 0.35
CA PHE A 168 5.23 1.36 -0.04
C PHE A 168 5.79 1.74 -1.41
N ILE A 169 7.10 1.89 -1.54
CA ILE A 169 7.75 2.45 -2.73
C ILE A 169 8.86 1.55 -3.27
N PRO A 170 8.56 0.28 -3.62
CA PRO A 170 9.57 -0.60 -4.16
C PRO A 170 9.98 -0.16 -5.57
N VAL A 171 11.28 -0.18 -5.82
CA VAL A 171 11.87 0.19 -7.13
C VAL A 171 11.61 -0.83 -8.25
N SER A 172 10.89 -1.90 -7.94
CA SER A 172 10.52 -2.97 -8.89
C SER A 172 9.02 -3.08 -9.13
N GLU A 173 8.20 -2.38 -8.37
CA GLU A 173 6.73 -2.54 -8.39
C GLU A 173 5.99 -1.21 -8.56
N ASP A 174 6.68 -0.08 -8.47
CA ASP A 174 6.13 1.24 -8.71
C ASP A 174 6.72 1.81 -10.00
N GLN A 175 5.88 2.09 -10.99
CA GLN A 175 6.35 2.51 -12.32
C GLN A 175 7.19 3.78 -12.27
N ARG A 176 6.82 4.77 -11.44
CA ARG A 176 7.62 6.02 -11.33
C ARG A 176 8.93 5.82 -10.59
N MET A 177 8.98 4.88 -9.64
CA MET A 177 10.24 4.51 -9.00
C MET A 177 11.16 3.78 -9.97
N ILE A 178 10.62 2.89 -10.81
CA ILE A 178 11.35 2.23 -11.90
C ILE A 178 11.95 3.28 -12.84
N ASP A 179 11.13 4.22 -13.30
CA ASP A 179 11.55 5.29 -14.22
C ASP A 179 12.62 6.19 -13.58
N ALA A 180 12.48 6.53 -12.30
CA ALA A 180 13.43 7.35 -11.55
C ALA A 180 14.81 6.68 -11.39
N VAL A 181 14.82 5.37 -11.16
CA VAL A 181 16.07 4.58 -11.12
C VAL A 181 16.70 4.52 -12.52
N ALA A 182 15.91 4.25 -13.55
CA ALA A 182 16.41 4.21 -14.93
C ALA A 182 16.99 5.56 -15.39
N ALA A 183 16.42 6.67 -14.94
CA ALA A 183 16.91 8.02 -15.20
C ALA A 183 18.10 8.43 -14.31
N GLY A 184 18.49 7.62 -13.33
CA GLY A 184 19.54 7.95 -12.38
C GLY A 184 19.15 9.02 -11.34
N ALA A 185 17.87 9.32 -11.22
CA ALA A 185 17.32 10.26 -10.24
C ALA A 185 17.21 9.67 -8.84
N LEU A 186 17.10 8.34 -8.78
CA LEU A 186 17.04 7.56 -7.57
C LEU A 186 18.14 6.49 -7.58
N THR A 187 18.80 6.28 -6.44
CA THR A 187 19.78 5.20 -6.24
C THR A 187 19.28 4.27 -5.13
N LEU A 188 19.71 3.01 -5.20
CA LEU A 188 19.45 2.01 -4.15
C LEU A 188 20.26 2.31 -2.89
#